data_88b093147d371ade4c9f5bd815422760
#
_entry.id   88b093147d371ade4c9f5bd815422760
#
_cell.length_a   1.000
_cell.length_b   1.000
_cell.length_c   1.000
_cell.angle_alpha   90.00
_cell.angle_beta   90.00
_cell.angle_gamma   90.00
#
_symmetry.space_group_name_H-M   'P 1'
#
loop_
_entity.id
_entity.type
_entity.pdbx_description
1 polymer ?
#
loop_
_entity_poly.entity_id
_entity_poly.type
_entity_poly.pdbx_seq_one_letter_code
_entity_poly.pdbx_strand_id
1 'polypeptide(L)'
;ILNFVNIYLVFMLKRSKEYGIRKVFGMRGRTLFLQLWTENVLMVLIALFFAWFFIEMFSGYANRLLESNVMYTAFDWQLSLAIFILLPLLTTIYPYLKYNYLPPVVSISTIGTSRQSVKTRTLFLFLQYSITLLLIILSLYFSNHLHFLLNTPPGFRTEGILYADLMPKLPNQWWEDSQEIQNKRWHDREVMEQKLNECPYIEHWFAGDTGREGILSAGSMSSMINDKGGKLNMAMMWVTVDFFKLYGLHIVDGSLPDEVNGHADYLVAMNKAALKAFGYTRREDAFVKGESSLWSSISNGKIVEGGLSLMPVQAIIADYYSGHLTAGKKPIIYMISSAGINAQCQISCVPGKEKQLVDYLKKCREDIYNSN
;
A
#
# COMPACT_ATOMS: atom_id res chain seq x y z
N ILE A 1 -12.71 -26.47 -10.48
CA ILE A 1 -12.78 -26.95 -11.87
C ILE A 1 -12.10 -28.32 -12.00
N LEU A 2 -10.80 -28.46 -11.70
CA LEU A 2 -10.07 -29.73 -11.84
C LEU A 2 -10.66 -30.88 -11.04
N ASN A 3 -11.11 -30.64 -9.81
CA ASN A 3 -11.80 -31.64 -8.99
C ASN A 3 -13.12 -32.07 -9.63
N PHE A 4 -13.91 -31.16 -10.14
CA PHE A 4 -15.14 -31.46 -10.88
C PHE A 4 -14.88 -32.35 -12.10
N VAL A 5 -13.87 -31.94 -12.91
CA VAL A 5 -13.47 -32.75 -14.10
C VAL A 5 -13.06 -34.18 -13.69
N ASN A 6 -12.26 -34.31 -12.63
CA ASN A 6 -11.81 -35.64 -12.15
C ASN A 6 -12.97 -36.53 -11.67
N ILE A 7 -13.86 -35.99 -10.84
CA ILE A 7 -15.04 -36.70 -10.34
C ILE A 7 -15.94 -37.09 -11.52
N TYR A 8 -16.17 -36.17 -12.44
CA TYR A 8 -17.00 -36.42 -13.62
C TYR A 8 -16.42 -37.53 -14.51
N LEU A 9 -15.10 -37.54 -14.73
CA LEU A 9 -14.42 -38.60 -15.47
C LEU A 9 -14.58 -39.95 -14.79
N VAL A 10 -14.48 -40.05 -13.46
CA VAL A 10 -14.70 -41.30 -12.73
C VAL A 10 -16.15 -41.76 -12.88
N PHE A 11 -17.10 -40.86 -12.78
CA PHE A 11 -18.53 -41.16 -12.96
C PHE A 11 -18.82 -41.67 -14.37
N MET A 12 -18.25 -41.04 -15.38
CA MET A 12 -18.37 -41.46 -16.78
C MET A 12 -17.79 -42.85 -17.05
N LEU A 13 -16.67 -43.19 -16.40
CA LEU A 13 -16.10 -44.54 -16.52
C LEU A 13 -17.02 -45.62 -15.98
N LYS A 14 -17.75 -45.35 -14.90
CA LYS A 14 -18.75 -46.28 -14.35
C LYS A 14 -19.95 -46.48 -15.29
N ARG A 15 -20.32 -45.44 -16.05
CA ARG A 15 -21.45 -45.49 -17.01
C ARG A 15 -21.04 -45.99 -18.41
N SER A 16 -19.78 -46.35 -18.63
CA SER A 16 -19.28 -46.79 -19.94
C SER A 16 -20.06 -47.95 -20.54
N LYS A 17 -20.50 -48.94 -19.72
CA LYS A 17 -21.33 -50.06 -20.13
C LYS A 17 -22.69 -49.62 -20.67
N GLU A 18 -23.33 -48.66 -19.98
CA GLU A 18 -24.63 -48.11 -20.38
C GLU A 18 -24.51 -47.46 -21.77
N TYR A 19 -23.46 -46.68 -22.03
CA TYR A 19 -23.21 -46.06 -23.33
C TYR A 19 -22.89 -47.11 -24.41
N GLY A 20 -22.16 -48.17 -24.07
CA GLY A 20 -21.93 -49.31 -24.97
C GLY A 20 -23.21 -50.01 -25.40
N ILE A 21 -24.09 -50.34 -24.44
CA ILE A 21 -25.37 -50.96 -24.69
C ILE A 21 -26.27 -50.07 -25.56
N ARG A 22 -26.42 -48.82 -25.21
CA ARG A 22 -27.21 -47.84 -26.01
C ARG A 22 -26.69 -47.68 -27.44
N LYS A 23 -25.38 -47.79 -27.65
CA LYS A 23 -24.77 -47.73 -28.98
C LYS A 23 -25.10 -48.98 -29.81
N VAL A 24 -25.16 -50.18 -29.19
CA VAL A 24 -25.63 -51.40 -29.85
C VAL A 24 -27.09 -51.25 -30.28
N PHE A 25 -27.95 -50.60 -29.49
CA PHE A 25 -29.33 -50.28 -29.85
C PHE A 25 -29.50 -49.08 -30.77
N GLY A 26 -28.43 -48.64 -31.45
CA GLY A 26 -28.49 -47.64 -32.52
C GLY A 26 -28.39 -46.16 -32.07
N MET A 27 -27.92 -45.89 -30.82
CA MET A 27 -27.69 -44.51 -30.42
C MET A 27 -26.63 -43.82 -31.33
N ARG A 28 -27.01 -42.70 -31.92
CA ARG A 28 -26.12 -41.88 -32.75
C ARG A 28 -25.19 -41.02 -31.86
N GLY A 29 -23.96 -40.73 -32.33
CA GLY A 29 -22.98 -39.89 -31.61
C GLY A 29 -23.55 -38.56 -31.17
N ARG A 30 -24.36 -37.89 -32.05
CA ARG A 30 -25.03 -36.63 -31.71
C ARG A 30 -25.95 -36.71 -30.51
N THR A 31 -26.69 -37.80 -30.38
CA THR A 31 -27.59 -38.04 -29.21
C THR A 31 -26.78 -38.23 -27.94
N LEU A 32 -25.65 -38.94 -28.01
CA LEU A 32 -24.73 -39.14 -26.92
C LEU A 32 -24.14 -37.78 -26.47
N PHE A 33 -23.69 -36.98 -27.43
CA PHE A 33 -23.14 -35.63 -27.13
C PHE A 33 -24.17 -34.74 -26.40
N LEU A 34 -25.39 -34.67 -26.96
CA LEU A 34 -26.44 -33.84 -26.37
C LEU A 34 -26.79 -34.28 -24.96
N GLN A 35 -26.89 -35.62 -24.73
CA GLN A 35 -27.16 -36.12 -23.40
C GLN A 35 -26.05 -35.73 -22.39
N LEU A 36 -24.78 -35.97 -22.76
CA LEU A 36 -23.65 -35.60 -21.88
C LEU A 36 -23.59 -34.10 -21.62
N TRP A 37 -23.88 -33.33 -22.64
CA TRP A 37 -23.83 -31.86 -22.54
C TRP A 37 -24.96 -31.34 -21.64
N THR A 38 -26.19 -31.78 -21.84
CA THR A 38 -27.34 -31.39 -20.99
C THR A 38 -27.16 -31.78 -19.52
N GLU A 39 -26.64 -32.97 -19.24
CA GLU A 39 -26.31 -33.40 -17.87
C GLU A 39 -25.28 -32.46 -17.24
N ASN A 40 -24.20 -32.09 -17.97
CA ASN A 40 -23.17 -31.18 -17.47
C ASN A 40 -23.67 -29.74 -17.29
N VAL A 41 -24.45 -29.23 -18.24
CA VAL A 41 -25.07 -27.90 -18.14
C VAL A 41 -25.93 -27.79 -16.91
N LEU A 42 -26.78 -28.80 -16.66
CA LEU A 42 -27.65 -28.83 -15.48
C LEU A 42 -26.84 -28.81 -14.18
N MET A 43 -25.77 -29.64 -14.10
CA MET A 43 -24.89 -29.70 -12.93
C MET A 43 -24.18 -28.33 -12.68
N VAL A 44 -23.68 -27.70 -13.74
CA VAL A 44 -23.00 -26.40 -13.62
C VAL A 44 -23.99 -25.28 -13.25
N LEU A 45 -25.22 -25.35 -13.78
CA LEU A 45 -26.26 -24.38 -13.44
C LEU A 45 -26.61 -24.45 -11.93
N ILE A 46 -26.81 -25.68 -11.40
CA ILE A 46 -27.06 -25.86 -9.97
C ILE A 46 -25.86 -25.36 -9.14
N ALA A 47 -24.63 -25.68 -9.56
CA ALA A 47 -23.43 -25.24 -8.86
C ALA A 47 -23.30 -23.70 -8.85
N LEU A 48 -23.57 -23.03 -9.96
CA LEU A 48 -23.56 -21.58 -10.05
C LEU A 48 -24.66 -20.95 -9.19
N PHE A 49 -25.86 -21.54 -9.17
CA PHE A 49 -26.93 -21.07 -8.29
C PHE A 49 -26.51 -21.09 -6.83
N PHE A 50 -25.93 -22.19 -6.35
CA PHE A 50 -25.43 -22.25 -4.97
C PHE A 50 -24.25 -21.32 -4.73
N ALA A 51 -23.34 -21.17 -5.70
CA ALA A 51 -22.22 -20.23 -5.57
C ALA A 51 -22.72 -18.81 -5.35
N TRP A 52 -23.65 -18.32 -6.18
CA TRP A 52 -24.25 -17.00 -6.03
C TRP A 52 -25.03 -16.85 -4.73
N PHE A 53 -25.79 -17.89 -4.34
CA PHE A 53 -26.48 -17.91 -3.06
C PHE A 53 -25.54 -17.75 -1.87
N PHE A 54 -24.41 -18.46 -1.85
CA PHE A 54 -23.42 -18.31 -0.78
C PHE A 54 -22.70 -16.96 -0.81
N ILE A 55 -22.36 -16.45 -1.99
CA ILE A 55 -21.75 -15.12 -2.11
C ILE A 55 -22.69 -14.08 -1.51
N GLU A 56 -23.97 -14.09 -1.85
CA GLU A 56 -24.96 -13.16 -1.32
C GLU A 56 -25.11 -13.30 0.21
N MET A 57 -25.20 -14.51 0.70
CA MET A 57 -25.34 -14.78 2.13
C MET A 57 -24.15 -14.29 2.96
N PHE A 58 -22.92 -14.40 2.43
CA PHE A 58 -21.71 -14.04 3.16
C PHE A 58 -21.15 -12.64 2.79
N SER A 59 -21.69 -11.96 1.79
CA SER A 59 -21.19 -10.64 1.32
C SER A 59 -21.18 -9.60 2.43
N GLY A 60 -22.24 -9.52 3.23
CA GLY A 60 -22.33 -8.56 4.34
C GLY A 60 -21.29 -8.81 5.44
N TYR A 61 -20.97 -10.06 5.71
CA TYR A 61 -19.92 -10.41 6.67
C TYR A 61 -18.53 -10.10 6.11
N ALA A 62 -18.28 -10.43 4.85
CA ALA A 62 -17.03 -10.15 4.18
C ALA A 62 -16.74 -8.65 4.09
N ASN A 63 -17.75 -7.83 3.75
CA ASN A 63 -17.63 -6.38 3.69
C ASN A 63 -17.27 -5.76 5.06
N ARG A 64 -17.83 -6.27 6.14
CA ARG A 64 -17.48 -5.82 7.51
C ARG A 64 -16.06 -6.21 7.88
N LEU A 65 -15.64 -7.44 7.55
CA LEU A 65 -14.31 -7.94 7.87
C LEU A 65 -13.20 -7.22 7.10
N LEU A 66 -13.47 -6.87 5.83
CA LEU A 66 -12.51 -6.24 4.92
C LEU A 66 -12.60 -4.72 4.94
N GLU A 67 -13.51 -4.14 5.73
CA GLU A 67 -13.80 -2.69 5.78
C GLU A 67 -13.96 -2.08 4.36
N SER A 68 -14.49 -2.89 3.44
CA SER A 68 -14.62 -2.53 2.03
C SER A 68 -16.04 -2.76 1.53
N ASN A 69 -16.45 -1.97 0.56
CA ASN A 69 -17.72 -2.15 -0.13
C ASN A 69 -17.47 -2.94 -1.42
N VAL A 70 -17.45 -4.28 -1.32
CA VAL A 70 -17.34 -5.14 -2.50
C VAL A 70 -18.67 -5.12 -3.24
N MET A 71 -18.69 -4.45 -4.39
CA MET A 71 -19.85 -4.41 -5.28
C MET A 71 -19.66 -5.38 -6.45
N TYR A 72 -20.77 -5.97 -6.90
CA TYR A 72 -20.77 -6.79 -8.10
C TYR A 72 -20.45 -5.96 -9.33
N THR A 73 -19.53 -6.46 -10.14
CA THR A 73 -19.10 -5.81 -11.37
C THR A 73 -19.62 -6.57 -12.61
N ALA A 74 -19.58 -5.93 -13.75
CA ALA A 74 -19.88 -6.61 -15.03
C ALA A 74 -18.94 -7.82 -15.27
N PHE A 75 -17.72 -7.78 -14.72
CA PHE A 75 -16.76 -8.87 -14.81
C PHE A 75 -17.27 -10.17 -14.12
N ASP A 76 -17.94 -10.06 -12.98
CA ASP A 76 -18.45 -11.22 -12.23
C ASP A 76 -19.51 -11.98 -13.04
N TRP A 77 -20.38 -11.24 -13.74
CA TRP A 77 -21.36 -11.80 -14.65
C TRP A 77 -20.72 -12.44 -15.88
N GLN A 78 -19.73 -11.77 -16.47
CA GLN A 78 -18.98 -12.32 -17.61
C GLN A 78 -18.23 -13.60 -17.23
N LEU A 79 -17.60 -13.63 -16.06
CA LEU A 79 -16.92 -14.80 -15.52
C LEU A 79 -17.91 -15.97 -15.28
N SER A 80 -19.06 -15.69 -14.69
CA SER A 80 -20.11 -16.70 -14.46
C SER A 80 -20.63 -17.26 -15.78
N LEU A 81 -20.86 -16.43 -16.77
CA LEU A 81 -21.27 -16.84 -18.11
C LEU A 81 -20.17 -17.68 -18.82
N ALA A 82 -18.94 -17.26 -18.71
CA ALA A 82 -17.80 -18.01 -19.25
C ALA A 82 -17.69 -19.41 -18.62
N ILE A 83 -17.82 -19.52 -17.29
CA ILE A 83 -17.85 -20.81 -16.60
C ILE A 83 -19.02 -21.66 -17.07
N PHE A 84 -20.21 -21.06 -17.19
CA PHE A 84 -21.42 -21.76 -17.63
C PHE A 84 -21.31 -22.37 -19.02
N ILE A 85 -20.58 -21.73 -19.92
CA ILE A 85 -20.38 -22.20 -21.30
C ILE A 85 -19.18 -23.13 -21.41
N LEU A 86 -18.01 -22.70 -20.91
CA LEU A 86 -16.75 -23.39 -21.13
C LEU A 86 -16.64 -24.69 -20.32
N LEU A 87 -17.11 -24.70 -19.08
CA LEU A 87 -16.95 -25.87 -18.21
C LEU A 87 -17.74 -27.09 -18.70
N PRO A 88 -19.05 -27.00 -19.05
CA PRO A 88 -19.76 -28.10 -19.65
C PRO A 88 -19.16 -28.56 -20.97
N LEU A 89 -18.68 -27.64 -21.80
CA LEU A 89 -18.06 -27.97 -23.08
C LEU A 89 -16.78 -28.81 -22.90
N LEU A 90 -15.87 -28.34 -22.03
CA LEU A 90 -14.61 -29.04 -21.75
C LEU A 90 -14.84 -30.43 -21.13
N THR A 91 -15.79 -30.54 -20.19
CA THR A 91 -16.09 -31.82 -19.52
C THR A 91 -16.81 -32.79 -20.43
N THR A 92 -17.55 -32.31 -21.43
CA THR A 92 -18.29 -33.17 -22.38
C THR A 92 -17.40 -33.68 -23.52
N ILE A 93 -16.49 -32.87 -24.04
CA ILE A 93 -15.65 -33.20 -25.21
C ILE A 93 -14.85 -34.48 -24.97
N TYR A 94 -14.15 -34.60 -23.86
CA TYR A 94 -13.29 -35.76 -23.59
C TYR A 94 -14.08 -37.10 -23.53
N PRO A 95 -15.16 -37.25 -22.72
CA PRO A 95 -15.96 -38.46 -22.72
C PRO A 95 -16.60 -38.74 -24.08
N TYR A 96 -17.10 -37.70 -24.75
CA TYR A 96 -17.70 -37.84 -26.07
C TYR A 96 -16.72 -38.43 -27.08
N LEU A 97 -15.54 -37.85 -27.23
CA LEU A 97 -14.51 -38.36 -28.14
C LEU A 97 -14.13 -39.80 -27.80
N LYS A 98 -13.93 -40.09 -26.51
CA LYS A 98 -13.57 -41.41 -26.06
C LYS A 98 -14.65 -42.47 -26.39
N TYR A 99 -15.91 -42.22 -26.04
CA TYR A 99 -16.98 -43.20 -26.20
C TYR A 99 -17.56 -43.24 -27.62
N ASN A 100 -17.46 -42.14 -28.37
CA ASN A 100 -17.92 -42.13 -29.74
C ASN A 100 -17.05 -43.01 -30.66
N TYR A 101 -15.73 -43.04 -30.43
CA TYR A 101 -14.81 -43.84 -31.26
C TYR A 101 -14.54 -45.25 -30.74
N LEU A 102 -14.90 -45.57 -29.50
CA LEU A 102 -14.74 -46.93 -28.97
C LEU A 102 -15.78 -47.90 -29.58
N PRO A 103 -15.34 -49.10 -30.01
CA PRO A 103 -16.25 -50.15 -30.45
C PRO A 103 -17.17 -50.55 -29.27
N PRO A 104 -18.48 -50.84 -29.53
CA PRO A 104 -19.43 -51.20 -28.49
C PRO A 104 -18.99 -52.41 -27.64
N VAL A 105 -18.42 -53.45 -28.28
CA VAL A 105 -17.89 -54.64 -27.62
C VAL A 105 -16.83 -54.30 -26.56
N VAL A 106 -15.92 -53.38 -26.88
CA VAL A 106 -14.86 -52.93 -25.94
C VAL A 106 -15.47 -52.16 -24.77
N SER A 107 -16.49 -51.33 -25.03
CA SER A 107 -17.19 -50.58 -23.96
C SER A 107 -17.94 -51.45 -22.98
N ILE A 108 -18.43 -52.62 -23.43
CA ILE A 108 -19.17 -53.59 -22.61
C ILE A 108 -18.21 -54.52 -21.87
N SER A 109 -17.14 -55.00 -22.52
CA SER A 109 -16.20 -56.00 -21.98
C SER A 109 -15.14 -55.38 -21.03
N THR A 110 -14.74 -54.14 -21.22
CA THR A 110 -13.77 -53.48 -20.34
C THR A 110 -14.44 -52.98 -19.07
N ILE A 111 -14.39 -53.80 -18.04
CA ILE A 111 -14.66 -53.37 -16.67
C ILE A 111 -13.52 -52.49 -16.24
N GLY A 112 -13.67 -51.17 -16.34
CA GLY A 112 -12.97 -50.15 -15.53
C GLY A 112 -11.43 -50.13 -15.45
N THR A 113 -10.72 -51.05 -16.08
CA THR A 113 -9.29 -51.32 -15.84
C THR A 113 -8.39 -51.15 -17.07
N SER A 114 -8.78 -50.33 -18.02
CA SER A 114 -7.78 -50.00 -19.05
C SER A 114 -6.63 -49.22 -18.40
N ARG A 115 -5.41 -49.74 -18.53
CA ARG A 115 -4.16 -49.16 -18.00
C ARG A 115 -4.01 -47.69 -18.37
N GLN A 116 -4.60 -47.25 -19.47
CA GLN A 116 -4.64 -45.89 -19.97
C GLN A 116 -5.58 -44.97 -19.17
N SER A 117 -6.71 -45.49 -18.69
CA SER A 117 -7.67 -44.78 -17.83
C SER A 117 -7.08 -44.50 -16.46
N VAL A 118 -6.28 -45.41 -15.91
CA VAL A 118 -5.57 -45.23 -14.63
C VAL A 118 -4.53 -44.14 -14.74
N LYS A 119 -3.73 -44.13 -15.82
CA LYS A 119 -2.70 -43.08 -16.03
C LYS A 119 -3.29 -41.67 -16.11
N THR A 120 -4.37 -41.50 -16.87
CA THR A 120 -5.05 -40.20 -17.00
C THR A 120 -5.60 -39.74 -15.64
N ARG A 121 -6.24 -40.62 -14.90
CA ARG A 121 -6.74 -40.32 -13.55
C ARG A 121 -5.62 -39.94 -12.60
N THR A 122 -4.52 -40.69 -12.60
CA THR A 122 -3.35 -40.37 -11.74
C THR A 122 -2.74 -39.00 -12.09
N LEU A 123 -2.66 -38.68 -13.39
CA LEU A 123 -2.18 -37.35 -13.83
C LEU A 123 -3.08 -36.22 -13.32
N PHE A 124 -4.41 -36.36 -13.43
CA PHE A 124 -5.34 -35.34 -12.93
C PHE A 124 -5.27 -35.21 -11.41
N LEU A 125 -5.14 -36.29 -10.67
CA LEU A 125 -4.97 -36.28 -9.22
C LEU A 125 -3.63 -35.57 -8.85
N PHE A 126 -2.56 -35.92 -9.53
CA PHE A 126 -1.25 -35.27 -9.31
C PHE A 126 -1.33 -33.76 -9.53
N LEU A 127 -1.91 -33.32 -10.66
CA LEU A 127 -2.11 -31.89 -10.94
C LEU A 127 -2.99 -31.23 -9.89
N GLN A 128 -4.07 -31.88 -9.46
CA GLN A 128 -4.95 -31.34 -8.41
C GLN A 128 -4.21 -31.15 -7.10
N TYR A 129 -3.46 -32.15 -6.63
CA TYR A 129 -2.69 -32.07 -5.39
C TYR A 129 -1.58 -31.02 -5.50
N SER A 130 -0.90 -30.95 -6.65
CA SER A 130 0.16 -29.94 -6.88
C SER A 130 -0.40 -28.52 -6.81
N ILE A 131 -1.53 -28.25 -7.44
CA ILE A 131 -2.18 -26.94 -7.37
C ILE A 131 -2.69 -26.63 -5.96
N THR A 132 -3.30 -27.60 -5.30
CA THR A 132 -3.77 -27.43 -3.91
C THR A 132 -2.61 -27.10 -2.98
N LEU A 133 -1.50 -27.82 -3.08
CA LEU A 133 -0.30 -27.59 -2.29
C LEU A 133 0.27 -26.20 -2.55
N LEU A 134 0.35 -25.81 -3.82
CA LEU A 134 0.81 -24.46 -4.21
C LEU A 134 -0.07 -23.37 -3.61
N LEU A 135 -1.40 -23.53 -3.66
CA LEU A 135 -2.34 -22.56 -3.06
C LEU A 135 -2.20 -22.49 -1.53
N ILE A 136 -1.98 -23.63 -0.86
CA ILE A 136 -1.74 -23.64 0.59
C ILE A 136 -0.45 -22.90 0.92
N ILE A 137 0.66 -23.15 0.19
CA ILE A 137 1.93 -22.47 0.40
C ILE A 137 1.78 -20.96 0.17
N LEU A 138 1.10 -20.56 -0.91
CA LEU A 138 0.83 -19.14 -1.18
C LEU A 138 0.00 -18.50 -0.07
N SER A 139 -1.05 -19.18 0.39
CA SER A 139 -1.92 -18.68 1.46
C SER A 139 -1.15 -18.47 2.76
N LEU A 140 -0.30 -19.43 3.15
CA LEU A 140 0.56 -19.31 4.32
C LEU A 140 1.60 -18.20 4.16
N TYR A 141 2.19 -18.06 2.97
CA TYR A 141 3.12 -16.98 2.67
C TYR A 141 2.46 -15.62 2.80
N PHE A 142 1.29 -15.41 2.18
CA PHE A 142 0.55 -14.15 2.29
C PHE A 142 0.09 -13.85 3.70
N SER A 143 -0.39 -14.87 4.44
CA SER A 143 -0.79 -14.71 5.84
C SER A 143 0.39 -14.26 6.71
N ASN A 144 1.55 -14.90 6.55
CA ASN A 144 2.75 -14.53 7.29
C ASN A 144 3.27 -13.14 6.88
N HIS A 145 3.21 -12.83 5.59
CA HIS A 145 3.59 -11.51 5.08
C HIS A 145 2.67 -10.40 5.61
N LEU A 146 1.36 -10.64 5.63
CA LEU A 146 0.39 -9.70 6.21
C LEU A 146 0.64 -9.51 7.72
N HIS A 147 0.88 -10.60 8.44
CA HIS A 147 1.23 -10.53 9.87
C HIS A 147 2.51 -9.69 10.09
N PHE A 148 3.53 -9.89 9.26
CA PHE A 148 4.74 -9.06 9.29
C PHE A 148 4.44 -7.58 9.04
N LEU A 149 3.62 -7.26 8.02
CA LEU A 149 3.26 -5.88 7.70
C LEU A 149 2.49 -5.18 8.84
N LEU A 150 1.55 -5.90 9.46
CA LEU A 150 0.71 -5.35 10.52
C LEU A 150 1.45 -5.20 11.85
N ASN A 151 2.45 -6.04 12.14
CA ASN A 151 3.14 -6.06 13.44
C ASN A 151 4.54 -5.44 13.40
N THR A 152 5.04 -5.04 12.21
CA THR A 152 6.35 -4.39 12.14
C THR A 152 6.22 -2.93 12.52
N PRO A 153 6.89 -2.47 13.59
CA PRO A 153 6.85 -1.06 13.97
C PRO A 153 7.45 -0.20 12.86
N PRO A 154 6.77 0.87 12.44
CA PRO A 154 7.26 1.73 11.36
C PRO A 154 8.53 2.51 11.74
N GLY A 155 8.86 2.57 13.01
CA GLY A 155 10.03 3.30 13.54
C GLY A 155 9.72 4.74 13.93
N PHE A 156 8.45 5.12 13.97
CA PHE A 156 7.97 6.41 14.43
C PHE A 156 6.59 6.28 15.10
N ARG A 157 6.19 7.31 15.85
CA ARG A 157 4.87 7.39 16.51
C ARG A 157 3.78 7.57 15.45
N THR A 158 2.76 6.73 15.50
CA THR A 158 1.58 6.77 14.60
C THR A 158 0.31 7.21 15.29
N GLU A 159 0.26 7.11 16.62
CA GLU A 159 -0.94 7.37 17.40
C GLU A 159 -0.95 8.79 17.99
N GLY A 160 -2.14 9.35 18.14
CA GLY A 160 -2.34 10.65 18.77
C GLY A 160 -1.87 11.84 17.95
N ILE A 161 -1.67 11.70 16.64
CA ILE A 161 -1.28 12.77 15.73
C ILE A 161 -2.49 13.23 14.92
N LEU A 162 -2.82 14.50 15.06
CA LEU A 162 -3.88 15.16 14.30
C LEU A 162 -3.28 15.99 13.15
N TYR A 163 -3.98 15.99 12.02
CA TYR A 163 -3.66 16.84 10.88
C TYR A 163 -4.74 17.93 10.78
N ALA A 164 -4.31 19.18 10.79
CA ALA A 164 -5.22 20.32 10.76
C ALA A 164 -4.78 21.36 9.73
N ASP A 165 -5.71 21.79 8.88
CA ASP A 165 -5.52 22.96 8.01
C ASP A 165 -5.91 24.22 8.81
N LEU A 166 -4.96 24.80 9.52
CA LEU A 166 -5.22 25.91 10.44
C LEU A 166 -5.17 27.26 9.77
N MET A 167 -4.47 27.39 8.67
CA MET A 167 -4.30 28.65 7.96
C MET A 167 -4.85 28.60 6.55
N PRO A 168 -5.28 29.75 6.00
CA PRO A 168 -5.64 29.82 4.60
C PRO A 168 -4.43 29.51 3.72
N LYS A 169 -4.65 28.78 2.64
CA LYS A 169 -3.60 28.54 1.64
C LYS A 169 -3.17 29.87 1.03
N LEU A 170 -1.87 30.05 0.88
CA LEU A 170 -1.34 31.20 0.17
C LEU A 170 -1.78 31.15 -1.31
N PRO A 171 -2.22 32.27 -1.90
CA PRO A 171 -2.46 32.35 -3.34
C PRO A 171 -1.19 32.01 -4.14
N ASN A 172 -1.35 31.55 -5.38
CA ASN A 172 -0.22 31.19 -6.23
C ASN A 172 0.77 32.34 -6.49
N GLN A 173 0.32 33.60 -6.37
CA GLN A 173 1.09 34.80 -6.59
C GLN A 173 1.13 35.71 -5.34
N TRP A 174 1.25 35.10 -4.15
CA TRP A 174 1.21 35.78 -2.86
C TRP A 174 2.29 36.87 -2.74
N TRP A 175 3.38 36.80 -3.51
CA TRP A 175 4.45 37.81 -3.54
C TRP A 175 4.04 39.09 -4.27
N GLU A 176 2.97 39.08 -5.06
CA GLU A 176 2.40 40.26 -5.73
C GLU A 176 1.45 41.05 -4.83
N ASP A 177 1.06 40.49 -3.67
CA ASP A 177 0.23 41.18 -2.71
C ASP A 177 0.93 42.37 -2.09
N SER A 178 0.14 43.38 -1.71
CA SER A 178 0.69 44.56 -1.01
C SER A 178 1.41 44.15 0.28
N GLN A 179 2.40 44.98 0.65
CA GLN A 179 3.16 44.78 1.89
C GLN A 179 2.25 44.69 3.13
N GLU A 180 1.14 45.43 3.13
CA GLU A 180 0.17 45.41 4.22
C GLU A 180 -0.52 44.05 4.35
N ILE A 181 -0.93 43.42 3.24
CA ILE A 181 -1.52 42.10 3.20
C ILE A 181 -0.52 41.04 3.66
N GLN A 182 0.72 41.18 3.20
CA GLN A 182 1.79 40.26 3.62
C GLN A 182 2.06 40.39 5.13
N ASN A 183 2.17 41.59 5.65
CA ASN A 183 2.40 41.86 7.08
C ASN A 183 1.24 41.32 7.94
N LYS A 184 -0.01 41.53 7.49
CA LYS A 184 -1.18 40.97 8.19
C LYS A 184 -1.11 39.43 8.27
N ARG A 185 -0.77 38.77 7.16
CA ARG A 185 -0.63 37.31 7.14
C ARG A 185 0.47 36.80 8.10
N TRP A 186 1.61 37.51 8.13
CA TRP A 186 2.68 37.16 9.07
C TRP A 186 2.23 37.33 10.51
N HIS A 187 1.55 38.42 10.83
CA HIS A 187 1.00 38.63 12.16
C HIS A 187 -0.02 37.55 12.57
N ASP A 188 -0.97 37.21 11.67
CA ASP A 188 -1.97 36.16 11.94
C ASP A 188 -1.32 34.80 12.20
N ARG A 189 -0.19 34.54 11.52
CA ARG A 189 0.62 33.33 11.74
C ARG A 189 1.28 33.32 13.12
N GLU A 190 1.92 34.42 13.50
CA GLU A 190 2.54 34.56 14.82
C GLU A 190 1.52 34.38 15.93
N VAL A 191 0.33 34.96 15.80
CA VAL A 191 -0.77 34.79 16.75
C VAL A 191 -1.23 33.33 16.84
N MET A 192 -1.34 32.64 15.68
CA MET A 192 -1.69 31.21 15.68
C MET A 192 -0.61 30.37 16.35
N GLU A 193 0.66 30.64 16.06
CA GLU A 193 1.80 29.96 16.68
C GLU A 193 1.81 30.12 18.21
N GLN A 194 1.59 31.35 18.68
CA GLN A 194 1.45 31.60 20.11
C GLN A 194 0.31 30.79 20.72
N LYS A 195 -0.88 30.78 20.09
CA LYS A 195 -2.02 29.98 20.56
C LYS A 195 -1.74 28.48 20.57
N LEU A 196 -0.98 27.94 19.61
CA LEU A 196 -0.58 26.54 19.60
C LEU A 196 0.39 26.23 20.74
N ASN A 197 1.36 27.12 21.01
CA ASN A 197 2.33 26.95 22.09
C ASN A 197 1.68 27.07 23.48
N GLU A 198 0.66 27.89 23.64
CA GLU A 198 -0.07 28.08 24.90
C GLU A 198 -1.14 26.98 25.16
N CYS A 199 -1.44 26.14 24.18
CA CYS A 199 -2.51 25.15 24.27
C CYS A 199 -2.14 23.96 25.20
N PRO A 200 -2.85 23.74 26.32
CA PRO A 200 -2.53 22.66 27.25
C PRO A 200 -2.85 21.24 26.74
N TYR A 201 -3.49 21.13 25.59
CA TYR A 201 -3.87 19.86 24.96
C TYR A 201 -2.89 19.41 23.88
N ILE A 202 -1.86 20.23 23.57
CA ILE A 202 -0.82 19.95 22.59
C ILE A 202 0.46 19.54 23.33
N GLU A 203 1.04 18.40 22.96
CA GLU A 203 2.37 18.01 23.42
C GLU A 203 3.45 18.61 22.52
N HIS A 204 3.32 18.40 21.22
CA HIS A 204 4.21 18.91 20.17
C HIS A 204 3.39 19.23 18.93
N TRP A 205 3.84 20.21 18.18
CA TRP A 205 3.25 20.52 16.88
C TRP A 205 4.34 20.86 15.86
N PHE A 206 4.01 20.64 14.61
CA PHE A 206 4.89 20.92 13.49
C PHE A 206 4.08 21.42 12.31
N ALA A 207 4.57 22.47 11.67
CA ALA A 207 4.00 22.98 10.44
C ALA A 207 5.12 23.14 9.41
N GLY A 208 5.23 22.19 8.52
CA GLY A 208 6.26 22.14 7.51
C GLY A 208 5.74 21.64 6.18
N ASP A 209 6.63 21.52 5.23
CA ASP A 209 6.34 21.27 3.82
C ASP A 209 6.00 19.80 3.50
N THR A 210 5.75 19.00 4.53
CA THR A 210 5.45 17.56 4.38
C THR A 210 3.99 17.23 4.03
N GLY A 211 3.13 18.25 3.99
CA GLY A 211 1.71 18.08 3.66
C GLY A 211 0.97 17.13 4.58
N ARG A 212 -0.13 16.54 4.08
CA ARG A 212 -0.93 15.53 4.81
C ARG A 212 -0.20 14.21 5.02
N GLU A 213 0.80 13.92 4.22
CA GLU A 213 1.56 12.68 4.33
C GLU A 213 2.51 12.69 5.53
N GLY A 214 2.83 13.88 6.05
CA GLY A 214 3.66 14.04 7.24
C GLY A 214 4.99 13.33 7.10
N ILE A 215 5.31 12.47 8.07
CA ILE A 215 6.53 11.68 8.08
C ILE A 215 6.60 10.65 6.93
N LEU A 216 5.47 10.27 6.34
CA LEU A 216 5.41 9.37 5.19
C LEU A 216 5.73 10.07 3.88
N SER A 217 5.68 11.40 3.86
CA SER A 217 6.16 12.17 2.72
C SER A 217 7.62 11.83 2.46
N ALA A 218 7.93 11.51 1.23
CA ALA A 218 9.33 11.32 0.83
C ALA A 218 10.12 12.63 0.82
N GLY A 219 9.48 13.76 1.16
CA GLY A 219 10.06 15.09 0.95
C GLY A 219 10.30 15.37 -0.54
N SER A 220 11.09 16.38 -0.84
CA SER A 220 11.57 16.61 -2.19
C SER A 220 12.80 15.75 -2.47
N MET A 221 12.88 15.19 -3.69
CA MET A 221 14.12 14.53 -4.13
C MET A 221 15.15 15.58 -4.48
N SER A 222 16.25 15.56 -3.77
CA SER A 222 17.34 16.52 -3.98
C SER A 222 18.67 15.83 -4.22
N SER A 223 19.46 16.42 -5.11
CA SER A 223 20.84 15.98 -5.35
C SER A 223 21.76 16.59 -4.31
N MET A 224 22.36 15.74 -3.51
CA MET A 224 23.31 16.11 -2.45
C MET A 224 24.70 15.60 -2.78
N ILE A 225 25.70 16.39 -2.43
CA ILE A 225 27.11 16.07 -2.68
C ILE A 225 27.83 16.03 -1.34
N ASN A 226 28.66 15.02 -1.14
CA ASN A 226 29.53 14.91 0.03
C ASN A 226 30.88 15.64 -0.18
N ASP A 227 31.70 15.72 0.87
CA ASP A 227 33.05 16.34 0.85
C ASP A 227 34.01 15.63 -0.14
N LYS A 228 33.75 14.34 -0.47
CA LYS A 228 34.55 13.52 -1.40
C LYS A 228 34.08 13.62 -2.84
N GLY A 229 33.09 14.47 -3.13
CA GLY A 229 32.49 14.62 -4.46
C GLY A 229 31.48 13.53 -4.85
N GLY A 230 31.14 12.63 -3.93
CA GLY A 230 30.09 11.62 -4.14
C GLY A 230 28.71 12.29 -4.20
N LYS A 231 27.98 12.05 -5.29
CA LYS A 231 26.67 12.64 -5.56
C LYS A 231 25.58 11.60 -5.40
N LEU A 232 24.54 11.93 -4.63
CA LEU A 232 23.39 11.06 -4.40
C LEU A 232 22.08 11.84 -4.47
N ASN A 233 21.11 11.26 -5.17
CA ASN A 233 19.73 11.73 -5.13
C ASN A 233 19.03 11.05 -3.96
N MET A 234 18.53 11.83 -3.01
CA MET A 234 17.85 11.30 -1.84
C MET A 234 16.71 12.20 -1.39
N ALA A 235 15.87 11.65 -0.55
CA ALA A 235 14.78 12.39 0.04
C ALA A 235 15.33 13.48 0.96
N MET A 236 14.82 14.70 0.81
CA MET A 236 15.15 15.85 1.65
C MET A 236 13.86 16.40 2.26
N MET A 237 13.86 16.59 3.56
CA MET A 237 12.72 17.11 4.31
C MET A 237 13.11 18.39 5.03
N TRP A 238 12.31 19.44 4.84
CA TRP A 238 12.41 20.67 5.61
C TRP A 238 11.57 20.52 6.87
N VAL A 239 12.22 20.54 8.03
CA VAL A 239 11.60 20.24 9.32
C VAL A 239 12.06 21.21 10.42
N THR A 240 11.32 21.26 11.51
CA THR A 240 11.76 21.87 12.76
C THR A 240 12.25 20.80 13.75
N VAL A 241 12.83 21.22 14.86
CA VAL A 241 13.25 20.28 15.92
C VAL A 241 12.03 19.54 16.50
N ASP A 242 10.88 20.18 16.57
CA ASP A 242 9.65 19.58 17.09
C ASP A 242 9.13 18.44 16.22
N PHE A 243 9.47 18.39 14.94
CA PHE A 243 9.16 17.24 14.07
C PHE A 243 9.70 15.92 14.65
N PHE A 244 10.93 15.93 15.16
CA PHE A 244 11.54 14.73 15.75
C PHE A 244 10.85 14.33 17.06
N LYS A 245 10.47 15.30 17.87
CA LYS A 245 9.74 15.10 19.13
C LYS A 245 8.31 14.56 18.86
N LEU A 246 7.61 15.19 17.91
CA LEU A 246 6.24 14.82 17.52
C LEU A 246 6.15 13.36 17.05
N TYR A 247 7.09 12.92 16.23
CA TYR A 247 7.12 11.55 15.71
C TYR A 247 7.93 10.57 16.57
N GLY A 248 8.51 11.02 17.69
CA GLY A 248 9.32 10.18 18.58
C GLY A 248 10.55 9.60 17.87
N LEU A 249 11.15 10.34 16.96
CA LEU A 249 12.33 9.89 16.23
C LEU A 249 13.56 9.95 17.13
N HIS A 250 14.24 8.82 17.29
CA HIS A 250 15.42 8.73 18.16
C HIS A 250 16.68 9.28 17.45
N ILE A 251 17.39 10.17 18.14
CA ILE A 251 18.75 10.56 17.77
C ILE A 251 19.69 9.44 18.20
N VAL A 252 20.45 8.91 17.25
CA VAL A 252 21.37 7.79 17.47
C VAL A 252 22.78 8.28 17.81
N ASP A 253 23.18 9.40 17.21
CA ASP A 253 24.48 10.03 17.40
C ASP A 253 24.37 11.54 17.19
N GLY A 254 25.10 12.34 17.96
CA GLY A 254 25.02 13.79 17.97
C GLY A 254 23.88 14.33 18.82
N SER A 255 23.55 15.60 18.62
CA SER A 255 22.45 16.27 19.32
C SER A 255 21.86 17.37 18.44
N LEU A 256 20.60 17.68 18.67
CA LEU A 256 19.92 18.85 18.09
C LEU A 256 19.65 19.84 19.23
N PRO A 257 19.79 21.15 18.99
CA PRO A 257 19.38 22.17 19.96
C PRO A 257 17.87 22.11 20.16
N ASP A 258 17.39 22.63 21.29
CA ASP A 258 15.93 22.68 21.54
C ASP A 258 15.21 23.61 20.57
N GLU A 259 15.87 24.68 20.13
CA GLU A 259 15.37 25.65 19.15
C GLU A 259 16.48 26.05 18.20
N VAL A 260 16.14 26.29 16.94
CA VAL A 260 17.01 26.88 15.95
C VAL A 260 16.67 28.38 15.86
N ASN A 261 17.53 29.19 16.36
CA ASN A 261 17.34 30.65 16.36
C ASN A 261 17.79 31.27 15.03
N GLY A 262 16.86 31.93 14.34
CA GLY A 262 17.11 32.73 13.16
C GLY A 262 16.70 32.07 11.83
N HIS A 263 16.23 32.90 10.90
CA HIS A 263 15.80 32.47 9.57
C HIS A 263 16.96 32.14 8.61
N ALA A 264 18.19 32.31 9.05
CA ALA A 264 19.39 32.21 8.21
C ALA A 264 20.24 30.94 8.44
N ASP A 265 20.05 30.24 9.54
CA ASP A 265 20.88 29.10 9.90
C ASP A 265 20.09 27.77 9.77
N TYR A 266 20.56 26.98 8.84
CA TYR A 266 20.05 25.61 8.69
C TYR A 266 20.99 24.62 9.37
N LEU A 267 20.44 23.69 10.13
CA LEU A 267 21.16 22.53 10.63
C LEU A 267 20.83 21.34 9.74
N VAL A 268 21.82 20.48 9.57
CA VAL A 268 21.65 19.25 8.80
C VAL A 268 21.66 18.05 9.73
N ALA A 269 20.64 17.21 9.61
CA ALA A 269 20.67 15.87 10.15
C ALA A 269 20.43 14.87 9.02
N MET A 270 20.78 13.61 9.23
CA MET A 270 20.50 12.54 8.29
C MET A 270 20.16 11.24 9.03
N ASN A 271 19.52 10.32 8.35
CA ASN A 271 19.30 9.01 8.93
C ASN A 271 20.51 8.09 8.69
N LYS A 272 20.55 6.93 9.38
CA LYS A 272 21.62 5.94 9.22
C LYS A 272 21.78 5.47 7.78
N ALA A 273 20.67 5.30 7.06
CA ALA A 273 20.67 4.88 5.67
C ALA A 273 21.39 5.90 4.78
N ALA A 274 21.19 7.21 5.00
CA ALA A 274 21.89 8.27 4.28
C ALA A 274 23.38 8.32 4.63
N LEU A 275 23.72 8.19 5.90
CA LEU A 275 25.13 8.14 6.35
C LEU A 275 25.89 7.02 5.62
N LYS A 276 25.29 5.81 5.59
CA LYS A 276 25.85 4.66 4.90
C LYS A 276 25.91 4.84 3.39
N ALA A 277 24.87 5.43 2.78
CA ALA A 277 24.80 5.66 1.34
C ALA A 277 25.92 6.62 0.87
N PHE A 278 26.28 7.62 1.69
CA PHE A 278 27.43 8.51 1.43
C PHE A 278 28.80 7.88 1.72
N GLY A 279 28.84 6.66 2.29
CA GLY A 279 30.08 5.99 2.62
C GLY A 279 30.76 6.48 3.90
N TYR A 280 30.02 7.15 4.78
CA TYR A 280 30.50 7.55 6.09
C TYR A 280 30.24 6.47 7.13
N THR A 281 31.18 6.37 8.09
CA THR A 281 31.06 5.48 9.24
C THR A 281 30.75 6.22 10.54
N ARG A 282 31.14 7.49 10.64
CA ARG A 282 30.94 8.35 11.80
C ARG A 282 30.28 9.65 11.39
N ARG A 283 29.48 10.21 12.27
CA ARG A 283 28.82 11.51 12.08
C ARG A 283 29.82 12.65 11.90
N GLU A 284 30.90 12.64 12.70
CA GLU A 284 31.89 13.72 12.73
C GLU A 284 32.61 13.91 11.38
N ASP A 285 32.69 12.84 10.58
CA ASP A 285 33.32 12.87 9.26
C ASP A 285 32.29 13.26 8.16
N ALA A 286 31.01 13.42 8.49
CA ALA A 286 29.94 13.61 7.52
C ALA A 286 29.68 15.09 7.23
N PHE A 287 29.92 15.46 5.98
CA PHE A 287 29.65 16.79 5.44
C PHE A 287 28.87 16.66 4.13
N VAL A 288 27.87 17.51 3.96
CA VAL A 288 27.02 17.52 2.76
C VAL A 288 26.74 18.93 2.28
N LYS A 289 26.51 19.06 0.98
CA LYS A 289 26.04 20.28 0.33
C LYS A 289 24.99 19.94 -0.73
N GLY A 290 24.05 20.85 -1.00
CA GLY A 290 23.13 20.73 -2.12
C GLY A 290 23.84 21.01 -3.44
N GLU A 291 23.38 20.40 -4.54
CA GLU A 291 23.92 20.67 -5.89
C GLU A 291 23.30 21.90 -6.54
N SER A 292 22.06 22.23 -6.18
CA SER A 292 21.30 23.29 -6.85
C SER A 292 21.75 24.69 -6.44
N SER A 293 21.76 25.62 -7.38
CA SER A 293 21.93 27.06 -7.16
C SER A 293 20.84 27.71 -6.27
N LEU A 294 19.72 27.00 -6.06
CA LEU A 294 18.68 27.37 -5.09
C LEU A 294 19.15 27.32 -3.63
N TRP A 295 20.31 26.73 -3.37
CA TRP A 295 20.97 26.69 -2.07
C TRP A 295 21.95 27.87 -1.89
N SER A 296 21.58 29.06 -2.33
CA SER A 296 22.31 30.27 -1.93
C SER A 296 22.18 30.37 -0.42
N SER A 297 23.26 30.09 0.30
CA SER A 297 23.32 30.33 1.73
C SER A 297 23.21 31.82 1.98
N ILE A 298 22.16 32.27 2.66
CA ILE A 298 22.11 33.58 3.23
C ILE A 298 22.97 33.54 4.50
N SER A 299 24.25 33.80 4.35
CA SER A 299 25.12 33.96 5.50
C SER A 299 25.24 35.47 5.79
N ASN A 300 24.87 35.87 7.02
CA ASN A 300 24.89 37.25 7.49
C ASN A 300 24.11 38.26 6.61
N GLY A 301 22.95 37.88 6.08
CA GLY A 301 22.09 38.75 5.28
C GLY A 301 22.63 39.07 3.88
N LYS A 302 23.68 38.42 3.42
CA LYS A 302 24.20 38.50 2.06
C LYS A 302 23.99 37.18 1.33
N ILE A 303 23.40 37.26 0.14
CA ILE A 303 23.36 36.16 -0.79
C ILE A 303 24.80 35.91 -1.26
N VAL A 304 25.39 34.78 -0.86
CA VAL A 304 26.71 34.37 -1.37
C VAL A 304 26.42 33.65 -2.67
N GLU A 305 26.54 34.34 -3.78
CA GLU A 305 26.48 33.75 -5.12
C GLU A 305 27.59 32.71 -5.27
N GLY A 306 27.20 31.46 -5.56
CA GLY A 306 28.09 30.44 -6.06
C GLY A 306 28.82 29.57 -5.05
N GLY A 307 28.62 29.75 -3.76
CA GLY A 307 29.32 28.96 -2.72
C GLY A 307 28.39 28.06 -1.91
N LEU A 308 28.09 26.90 -2.40
CA LEU A 308 27.50 25.85 -1.56
C LEU A 308 28.52 25.42 -0.50
N SER A 309 28.41 25.98 0.72
CA SER A 309 29.25 25.58 1.83
C SER A 309 28.90 24.14 2.24
N LEU A 310 29.93 23.34 2.49
CA LEU A 310 29.78 22.05 3.12
C LEU A 310 29.23 22.24 4.54
N MET A 311 28.11 21.60 4.83
CA MET A 311 27.45 21.67 6.13
C MET A 311 27.78 20.42 6.93
N PRO A 312 28.25 20.54 8.18
CA PRO A 312 28.47 19.38 9.04
C PRO A 312 27.12 18.76 9.44
N VAL A 313 27.10 17.44 9.55
CA VAL A 313 25.93 16.72 10.03
C VAL A 313 25.88 16.78 11.54
N GLN A 314 24.85 17.41 12.09
CA GLN A 314 24.69 17.62 13.54
C GLN A 314 24.20 16.37 14.27
N ALA A 315 23.30 15.60 13.65
CA ALA A 315 22.72 14.44 14.27
C ALA A 315 22.44 13.32 13.25
N ILE A 316 22.55 12.09 13.74
CA ILE A 316 22.12 10.89 13.01
C ILE A 316 20.81 10.41 13.64
N ILE A 317 19.79 10.30 12.81
CA ILE A 317 18.45 9.88 13.21
C ILE A 317 18.30 8.37 12.93
N ALA A 318 17.53 7.68 13.78
CA ALA A 318 17.17 6.29 13.54
C ALA A 318 16.39 6.15 12.23
N ASP A 319 16.64 5.07 11.50
CA ASP A 319 15.90 4.79 10.28
C ASP A 319 14.46 4.39 10.59
N TYR A 320 13.54 4.87 9.76
CA TYR A 320 12.14 4.47 9.76
C TYR A 320 11.65 4.11 8.34
N TYR A 321 10.47 3.55 8.25
CA TYR A 321 9.86 3.22 6.97
C TYR A 321 9.00 4.39 6.46
N SER A 322 9.52 5.15 5.49
CA SER A 322 8.82 6.27 4.85
C SER A 322 7.94 5.84 3.67
N GLY A 323 7.51 4.59 3.62
CA GLY A 323 6.74 4.04 2.52
C GLY A 323 6.44 2.56 2.76
N HIS A 324 6.35 1.78 1.68
CA HIS A 324 6.16 0.34 1.82
C HIS A 324 7.30 -0.30 2.60
N LEU A 325 6.95 -1.10 3.62
CA LEU A 325 7.91 -1.84 4.44
C LEU A 325 8.86 -2.72 3.60
N THR A 326 8.39 -3.21 2.46
CA THR A 326 9.17 -4.02 1.51
C THR A 326 10.21 -3.22 0.73
N ALA A 327 10.06 -1.90 0.62
CA ALA A 327 11.01 -1.05 -0.09
C ALA A 327 12.27 -0.72 0.72
N GLY A 328 12.30 -1.15 2.00
CA GLY A 328 13.40 -0.87 2.91
C GLY A 328 13.39 0.59 3.43
N LYS A 329 14.40 0.89 4.21
CA LYS A 329 14.58 2.20 4.82
C LYS A 329 15.37 3.09 3.85
N LYS A 330 14.75 4.19 3.43
CA LYS A 330 15.33 5.09 2.43
C LYS A 330 16.32 6.06 3.08
N PRO A 331 17.36 6.50 2.35
CA PRO A 331 18.23 7.59 2.79
C PRO A 331 17.46 8.92 2.79
N ILE A 332 17.49 9.62 3.94
CA ILE A 332 16.78 10.87 4.16
C ILE A 332 17.75 11.88 4.79
N ILE A 333 17.73 13.11 4.25
CA ILE A 333 18.37 14.29 4.85
C ILE A 333 17.28 15.20 5.40
N TYR A 334 17.51 15.71 6.58
CA TYR A 334 16.67 16.70 7.24
C TYR A 334 17.39 18.05 7.24
N MET A 335 16.72 19.02 6.64
CA MET A 335 17.08 20.42 6.73
C MET A 335 16.27 21.03 7.86
N ILE A 336 16.93 21.37 8.96
CA ILE A 336 16.29 21.81 10.19
C ILE A 336 16.39 23.33 10.23
N SER A 337 15.25 23.99 10.30
CA SER A 337 15.14 25.46 10.40
C SER A 337 14.06 25.85 11.39
N SER A 338 14.07 27.11 11.79
CA SER A 338 12.93 27.74 12.47
C SER A 338 11.84 28.06 11.45
N ALA A 339 11.24 27.04 10.82
CA ALA A 339 10.22 27.26 9.80
C ALA A 339 8.97 27.85 10.42
N GLY A 340 8.46 28.90 9.84
CA GLY A 340 7.14 29.42 10.16
C GLY A 340 6.04 28.38 9.86
N ILE A 341 4.87 28.64 10.36
CA ILE A 341 3.70 27.78 10.20
C ILE A 341 3.25 27.75 8.73
N ASN A 342 3.16 26.58 8.13
CA ASN A 342 2.47 26.35 6.87
C ASN A 342 0.97 26.09 7.10
N ALA A 343 0.17 26.09 6.04
CA ALA A 343 -1.28 25.90 6.15
C ALA A 343 -1.65 24.59 6.86
N GLN A 344 -0.82 23.57 6.73
CA GLN A 344 -1.07 22.24 7.30
C GLN A 344 -0.17 22.01 8.52
N CYS A 345 -0.82 21.84 9.67
CA CYS A 345 -0.16 21.52 10.92
C CYS A 345 -0.37 20.06 11.31
N GLN A 346 0.67 19.48 11.87
CA GLN A 346 0.66 18.17 12.49
C GLN A 346 0.83 18.37 13.99
N ILE A 347 -0.07 17.81 14.78
CA ILE A 347 -0.19 18.12 16.20
C ILE A 347 -0.29 16.82 16.97
N SER A 348 0.59 16.58 17.94
CA SER A 348 0.42 15.51 18.90
C SER A 348 -0.47 15.96 20.04
N CYS A 349 -1.51 15.18 20.30
CA CYS A 349 -2.51 15.45 21.30
C CYS A 349 -2.16 14.72 22.62
N VAL A 350 -2.39 15.41 23.73
CA VAL A 350 -2.39 14.75 25.05
C VAL A 350 -3.48 13.66 25.05
N PRO A 351 -3.16 12.41 25.43
CA PRO A 351 -4.11 11.29 25.39
C PRO A 351 -5.45 11.59 26.08
N GLY A 352 -6.56 11.31 25.39
CA GLY A 352 -7.92 11.54 25.89
C GLY A 352 -8.40 12.98 25.85
N LYS A 353 -7.65 13.89 25.18
CA LYS A 353 -8.02 15.32 25.03
C LYS A 353 -8.34 15.69 23.57
N GLU A 354 -8.47 14.73 22.67
CA GLU A 354 -8.61 14.94 21.25
C GLU A 354 -9.81 15.84 20.89
N LYS A 355 -10.95 15.62 21.55
CA LYS A 355 -12.15 16.43 21.32
C LYS A 355 -11.95 17.87 21.77
N GLN A 356 -11.33 18.07 22.95
CA GLN A 356 -11.06 19.40 23.48
C GLN A 356 -10.07 20.16 22.59
N LEU A 357 -9.05 19.46 22.07
CA LEU A 357 -8.10 20.03 21.13
C LEU A 357 -8.80 20.47 19.83
N VAL A 358 -9.64 19.62 19.24
CA VAL A 358 -10.37 19.95 18.00
C VAL A 358 -11.26 21.19 18.20
N ASP A 359 -11.99 21.27 19.32
CA ASP A 359 -12.84 22.43 19.61
C ASP A 359 -12.02 23.70 19.83
N TYR A 360 -10.87 23.59 20.51
CA TYR A 360 -9.93 24.70 20.68
C TYR A 360 -9.37 25.21 19.36
N LEU A 361 -8.91 24.31 18.48
CA LEU A 361 -8.34 24.67 17.17
C LEU A 361 -9.38 25.34 16.26
N LYS A 362 -10.63 24.86 16.26
CA LYS A 362 -11.73 25.49 15.51
C LYS A 362 -11.95 26.94 15.99
N LYS A 363 -12.02 27.13 17.31
CA LYS A 363 -12.19 28.45 17.91
C LYS A 363 -11.03 29.38 17.55
N CYS A 364 -9.77 28.92 17.67
CA CYS A 364 -8.61 29.72 17.29
C CYS A 364 -8.66 30.14 15.82
N ARG A 365 -9.05 29.23 14.92
CA ARG A 365 -9.18 29.54 13.49
C ARG A 365 -10.28 30.57 13.22
N GLU A 366 -11.43 30.43 13.87
CA GLU A 366 -12.55 31.38 13.75
C GLU A 366 -12.16 32.76 14.29
N ASP A 367 -11.52 32.83 15.45
CA ASP A 367 -11.09 34.09 16.07
C ASP A 367 -10.08 34.86 15.20
N ILE A 368 -9.18 34.16 14.49
CA ILE A 368 -8.11 34.80 13.71
C ILE A 368 -8.56 35.13 12.29
N TYR A 369 -9.29 34.22 11.63
CA TYR A 369 -9.55 34.32 10.19
C TYR A 369 -10.99 34.66 9.81
N ASN A 370 -11.99 34.49 10.71
CA ASN A 370 -13.39 34.80 10.43
C ASN A 370 -13.88 36.06 11.16
N SER A 371 -13.03 36.75 11.91
CA SER A 371 -13.37 37.99 12.61
C SER A 371 -13.35 39.25 11.74
N ASN A 372 -13.37 39.11 10.40
CA ASN A 372 -13.45 40.21 9.45
C ASN A 372 -14.60 40.05 8.48
#